data_0ec2731dd8ccfb2816562760438eb92a
#
_entry.id   0ec2731dd8ccfb2816562760438eb92a
#
_cell.length_a   1.000
_cell.length_b   1.000
_cell.length_c   1.000
_cell.angle_alpha   90.00
_cell.angle_beta   90.00
_cell.angle_gamma   90.00
#
_symmetry.space_group_name_H-M   'P 1'
#
loop_
_entity.id
_entity.type
_entity.pdbx_description
1 polymer ?
#
loop_
_entity_poly.entity_id
_entity_poly.type
_entity_poly.pdbx_seq_one_letter_code
_entity_poly.pdbx_strand_id
1 'polypeptide(L)'
;KAEEEARLKAEEEKRVEEERLKEEEGEITPQVAREAETKAVPQLGDIHFDFDKSDIRADSREILQKNADWLQNNPDIKIQIEGHCDERGTAEYNLALGERRAMSTKKYLISLGISADRIYTISYGEELPIDPNHSEDAWSKNRRAHFLVITK
;
A
#
# COMPACT_ATOMS: atom_id res chain seq x y z
N LYS A 1 -6.83 -19.35 -18.38
CA LYS A 1 -6.39 -18.84 -17.08
C LYS A 1 -5.80 -17.44 -17.16
N ALA A 2 -4.77 -17.25 -17.98
CA ALA A 2 -4.15 -15.94 -18.16
C ALA A 2 -5.12 -14.92 -18.75
N GLU A 3 -5.94 -15.34 -19.69
CA GLU A 3 -6.94 -14.48 -20.33
C GLU A 3 -8.03 -14.05 -19.34
N GLU A 4 -8.45 -14.96 -18.47
CA GLU A 4 -9.42 -14.66 -17.43
C GLU A 4 -8.86 -13.69 -16.41
N GLU A 5 -7.62 -13.90 -15.98
CA GLU A 5 -6.95 -13.00 -15.06
C GLU A 5 -6.79 -11.59 -15.64
N ALA A 6 -6.43 -11.50 -16.93
CA ALA A 6 -6.30 -10.22 -17.61
C ALA A 6 -7.64 -9.49 -17.71
N ARG A 7 -8.72 -10.23 -18.00
CA ARG A 7 -10.05 -9.64 -18.08
C ARG A 7 -10.52 -9.12 -16.72
N LEU A 8 -10.30 -9.91 -15.67
CA LEU A 8 -10.66 -9.51 -14.30
C LEU A 8 -9.88 -8.27 -13.87
N LYS A 9 -8.60 -8.19 -14.22
CA LYS A 9 -7.81 -7.01 -13.92
C LYS A 9 -8.31 -5.79 -14.69
N ALA A 10 -8.73 -5.95 -15.94
CA ALA A 10 -9.25 -4.84 -16.72
C ALA A 10 -10.56 -4.29 -16.14
N GLU A 11 -11.43 -5.16 -15.63
CA GLU A 11 -12.67 -4.76 -14.96
C GLU A 11 -12.37 -4.05 -13.65
N GLU A 12 -11.42 -4.58 -12.88
CA GLU A 12 -11.00 -4.00 -11.61
C GLU A 12 -10.34 -2.64 -11.82
N GLU A 13 -9.62 -2.46 -12.93
CA GLU A 13 -8.98 -1.20 -13.28
C GLU A 13 -9.98 -0.05 -13.36
N LYS A 14 -11.12 -0.27 -14.00
CA LYS A 14 -12.19 0.74 -14.07
C LYS A 14 -12.73 1.07 -12.71
N ARG A 15 -12.97 0.06 -11.88
CA ARG A 15 -13.52 0.25 -10.55
C ARG A 15 -12.54 1.00 -9.64
N VAL A 16 -11.26 0.66 -9.71
CA VAL A 16 -10.20 1.33 -8.95
C VAL A 16 -10.13 2.80 -9.33
N GLU A 17 -10.18 3.10 -10.62
CA GLU A 17 -10.13 4.47 -11.09
C GLU A 17 -11.34 5.28 -10.60
N GLU A 18 -12.55 4.71 -10.66
CA GLU A 18 -13.76 5.38 -10.16
C GLU A 18 -13.68 5.64 -8.65
N GLU A 19 -13.20 4.67 -7.89
CA GLU A 19 -13.06 4.82 -6.44
C GLU A 19 -11.98 5.85 -6.09
N ARG A 20 -10.89 5.89 -6.86
CA ARG A 20 -9.84 6.88 -6.64
C ARG A 20 -10.37 8.29 -6.85
N LEU A 21 -11.19 8.50 -7.88
CA LEU A 21 -11.81 9.80 -8.13
C LEU A 21 -12.74 10.21 -6.98
N LYS A 22 -13.46 9.26 -6.42
CA LYS A 22 -14.31 9.53 -5.25
C LYS A 22 -13.49 9.89 -4.02
N GLU A 23 -12.35 9.23 -3.83
CA GLU A 23 -11.45 9.53 -2.71
C GLU A 23 -10.82 10.90 -2.84
N GLU A 24 -10.51 11.33 -4.06
CA GLU A 24 -9.98 12.68 -4.30
C GLU A 24 -11.00 13.76 -3.95
N GLU A 25 -12.29 13.47 -4.09
CA GLU A 25 -13.37 14.37 -3.71
C GLU A 25 -13.70 14.31 -2.22
N GLY A 26 -13.21 13.28 -1.52
CA GLY A 26 -13.50 13.04 -0.12
C GLY A 26 -12.53 13.74 0.84
N GLU A 27 -12.59 13.31 2.10
CA GLU A 27 -11.78 13.90 3.17
C GLU A 27 -10.32 13.46 3.15
N ILE A 28 -10.03 12.30 2.57
CA ILE A 28 -8.68 11.73 2.55
C ILE A 28 -8.16 11.73 1.12
N THR A 29 -7.15 12.54 0.87
CA THR A 29 -6.46 12.57 -0.42
C THR A 29 -5.09 11.91 -0.28
N PRO A 30 -4.57 11.28 -1.35
CA PRO A 30 -3.20 10.74 -1.32
C PRO A 30 -2.19 11.86 -1.05
N GLN A 31 -1.27 11.59 -0.13
CA GLN A 31 -0.19 12.50 0.19
C GLN A 31 1.13 11.77 -0.07
N VAL A 32 2.02 12.41 -0.80
CA VAL A 32 3.33 11.83 -1.13
C VAL A 32 4.41 12.71 -0.54
N ALA A 33 5.32 12.10 0.21
CA ALA A 33 6.48 12.78 0.75
C ALA A 33 7.55 12.84 -0.34
N ARG A 34 7.48 13.85 -1.19
CA ARG A 34 8.43 14.03 -2.29
C ARG A 34 9.80 14.37 -1.74
N GLU A 35 10.82 13.75 -2.31
CA GLU A 35 12.22 14.01 -1.95
C GLU A 35 12.52 13.75 -0.48
N ALA A 36 11.63 13.04 0.23
CA ALA A 36 11.86 12.70 1.62
C ALA A 36 12.98 11.66 1.73
N GLU A 37 13.82 11.84 2.74
CA GLU A 37 14.76 10.79 3.11
C GLU A 37 14.04 9.84 4.05
N THR A 38 14.15 8.56 3.76
CA THR A 38 13.42 7.52 4.51
C THR A 38 14.36 6.40 4.92
N LYS A 39 13.95 5.67 5.95
CA LYS A 39 14.65 4.44 6.34
C LYS A 39 13.66 3.42 6.87
N ALA A 40 13.94 2.15 6.65
CA ALA A 40 13.18 1.07 7.24
C ALA A 40 13.57 0.89 8.70
N VAL A 41 12.60 0.55 9.55
CA VAL A 41 12.85 0.20 10.94
C VAL A 41 12.20 -1.15 11.24
N PRO A 42 12.84 -2.01 12.06
CA PRO A 42 12.30 -3.34 12.30
C PRO A 42 10.98 -3.37 13.06
N GLN A 43 10.65 -2.28 13.74
CA GLN A 43 9.41 -2.18 14.50
C GLN A 43 8.16 -2.03 13.62
N LEU A 44 8.34 -1.62 12.36
CA LEU A 44 7.24 -1.46 11.43
C LEU A 44 7.24 -2.62 10.42
N GLY A 45 6.29 -3.52 10.55
CA GLY A 45 6.18 -4.69 9.70
C GLY A 45 5.39 -4.41 8.43
N ASP A 46 5.77 -5.10 7.35
CA ASP A 46 5.03 -5.06 6.08
C ASP A 46 3.72 -5.82 6.22
N ILE A 47 2.73 -5.41 5.45
CA ILE A 47 1.49 -6.18 5.29
C ILE A 47 1.35 -6.63 3.85
N HIS A 48 0.60 -7.70 3.63
CA HIS A 48 0.43 -8.31 2.32
C HIS A 48 -1.03 -8.32 1.90
N PHE A 49 -1.23 -8.39 0.59
CA PHE A 49 -2.56 -8.33 -0.02
C PHE A 49 -2.80 -9.56 -0.89
N ASP A 50 -4.07 -9.89 -1.02
CA ASP A 50 -4.50 -10.91 -1.96
C ASP A 50 -4.38 -10.40 -3.39
N PHE A 51 -4.35 -11.32 -4.35
CA PHE A 51 -4.26 -10.97 -5.75
C PHE A 51 -5.36 -9.98 -6.14
N ASP A 52 -4.94 -8.91 -6.77
CA ASP A 52 -5.84 -7.89 -7.34
C ASP A 52 -6.76 -7.22 -6.31
N LYS A 53 -6.36 -7.22 -5.04
CA LYS A 53 -7.16 -6.63 -3.97
C LYS A 53 -6.36 -5.59 -3.18
N SER A 54 -7.09 -4.64 -2.63
CA SER A 54 -6.54 -3.63 -1.73
C SER A 54 -7.18 -3.67 -0.34
N ASP A 55 -8.03 -4.66 -0.09
CA ASP A 55 -8.65 -4.85 1.22
C ASP A 55 -7.61 -5.33 2.23
N ILE A 56 -7.70 -4.85 3.45
CA ILE A 56 -6.81 -5.27 4.53
C ILE A 56 -7.19 -6.70 4.95
N ARG A 57 -6.23 -7.62 4.85
CA ARG A 57 -6.43 -9.01 5.24
C ARG A 57 -6.49 -9.13 6.76
N ALA A 58 -7.17 -10.18 7.22
CA ALA A 58 -7.29 -10.42 8.66
C ALA A 58 -5.93 -10.57 9.35
N ASP A 59 -4.97 -11.26 8.72
CA ASP A 59 -3.62 -11.42 9.27
C ASP A 59 -2.83 -10.12 9.31
N SER A 60 -3.16 -9.17 8.44
CA SER A 60 -2.51 -7.86 8.40
C SER A 60 -2.98 -6.94 9.52
N ARG A 61 -4.19 -7.14 10.04
CA ARG A 61 -4.74 -6.29 11.09
C ARG A 61 -3.89 -6.31 12.35
N GLU A 62 -3.40 -7.48 12.73
CA GLU A 62 -2.53 -7.63 13.89
C GLU A 62 -1.21 -6.89 13.69
N ILE A 63 -0.63 -7.00 12.50
CA ILE A 63 0.60 -6.28 12.17
C ILE A 63 0.36 -4.78 12.23
N LEU A 64 -0.74 -4.30 11.68
CA LEU A 64 -1.07 -2.87 11.70
C LEU A 64 -1.33 -2.36 13.11
N GLN A 65 -1.92 -3.18 13.97
CA GLN A 65 -2.10 -2.79 15.37
C GLN A 65 -0.75 -2.58 16.05
N LYS A 66 0.20 -3.46 15.82
CA LYS A 66 1.56 -3.32 16.34
C LYS A 66 2.25 -2.07 15.79
N ASN A 67 2.08 -1.82 14.50
CA ASN A 67 2.63 -0.62 13.87
C ASN A 67 2.02 0.65 14.48
N ALA A 68 0.71 0.65 14.70
CA ALA A 68 0.02 1.78 15.32
C ALA A 68 0.50 2.01 16.76
N ASP A 69 0.68 0.95 17.52
CA ASP A 69 1.17 1.04 18.90
C ASP A 69 2.57 1.68 18.93
N TRP A 70 3.43 1.26 18.02
CA TRP A 70 4.77 1.85 17.93
C TRP A 70 4.71 3.33 17.56
N LEU A 71 3.84 3.70 16.62
CA LEU A 71 3.66 5.09 16.21
C LEU A 71 3.08 5.95 17.33
N GLN A 72 2.20 5.41 18.15
CA GLN A 72 1.66 6.12 19.32
C GLN A 72 2.73 6.35 20.37
N ASN A 73 3.67 5.42 20.51
CA ASN A 73 4.78 5.58 21.44
C ASN A 73 5.91 6.45 20.88
N ASN A 74 5.83 6.82 19.61
CA ASN A 74 6.82 7.67 18.95
C ASN A 74 6.09 8.80 18.21
N PRO A 75 5.47 9.74 18.94
CA PRO A 75 4.49 10.66 18.35
C PRO A 75 5.06 11.68 17.36
N ASP A 76 6.36 11.89 17.36
CA ASP A 76 7.00 12.84 16.43
C ASP A 76 7.38 12.21 15.09
N ILE A 77 7.22 10.90 14.96
CA ILE A 77 7.59 10.18 13.75
C ILE A 77 6.52 10.35 12.68
N LYS A 78 6.96 10.63 11.46
CA LYS A 78 6.14 10.58 10.25
C LYS A 78 6.58 9.41 9.41
N ILE A 79 5.65 8.79 8.72
CA ILE A 79 5.93 7.61 7.91
C ILE A 79 5.48 7.79 6.47
N GLN A 80 6.10 7.02 5.59
CA GLN A 80 5.69 6.87 4.21
C GLN A 80 5.30 5.42 3.99
N ILE A 81 4.12 5.19 3.44
CA ILE A 81 3.63 3.85 3.11
C ILE A 81 3.79 3.66 1.61
N GLU A 82 4.54 2.63 1.23
CA GLU A 82 4.73 2.25 -0.18
C GLU A 82 3.78 1.14 -0.55
N GLY A 83 2.98 1.35 -1.59
CA GLY A 83 2.14 0.31 -2.15
C GLY A 83 2.85 -0.39 -3.29
N HIS A 84 2.84 -1.72 -3.25
CA HIS A 84 3.51 -2.55 -4.24
C HIS A 84 2.58 -3.64 -4.77
N CYS A 85 2.83 -4.05 -6.00
CA CYS A 85 2.05 -5.07 -6.69
C CYS A 85 2.97 -6.14 -7.27
N ASP A 86 2.37 -7.29 -7.59
CA ASP A 86 3.07 -8.26 -8.42
C ASP A 86 3.08 -7.78 -9.88
N GLU A 87 3.84 -8.46 -10.72
CA GLU A 87 4.09 -8.02 -12.09
C GLU A 87 2.90 -8.17 -13.06
N ARG A 88 1.84 -8.83 -12.65
CA ARG A 88 0.72 -9.13 -13.55
C ARG A 88 -0.15 -7.89 -13.77
N GLY A 89 -0.45 -7.61 -15.03
CA GLY A 89 -1.25 -6.48 -15.44
C GLY A 89 -0.41 -5.34 -16.01
N THR A 90 -1.06 -4.23 -16.33
CA THR A 90 -0.36 -3.08 -16.89
C THR A 90 0.35 -2.29 -15.80
N ALA A 91 1.39 -1.57 -16.19
CA ALA A 91 2.12 -0.71 -15.25
C ALA A 91 1.19 0.36 -14.64
N GLU A 92 0.33 0.95 -15.45
CA GLU A 92 -0.61 1.97 -15.00
C GLU A 92 -1.62 1.42 -14.00
N TYR A 93 -2.17 0.24 -14.29
CA TYR A 93 -3.09 -0.41 -13.37
C TYR A 93 -2.40 -0.71 -12.04
N ASN A 94 -1.18 -1.22 -12.09
CA ASN A 94 -0.45 -1.59 -10.88
C ASN A 94 -0.03 -0.37 -10.06
N LEU A 95 0.26 0.76 -10.71
CA LEU A 95 0.48 2.00 -9.97
C LEU A 95 -0.77 2.41 -9.20
N ALA A 96 -1.93 2.34 -9.84
CA ALA A 96 -3.20 2.67 -9.18
C ALA A 96 -3.53 1.68 -8.06
N LEU A 97 -3.31 0.39 -8.29
CA LEU A 97 -3.56 -0.64 -7.26
C LEU A 97 -2.63 -0.45 -6.06
N GLY A 98 -1.35 -0.15 -6.31
CA GLY A 98 -0.40 0.14 -5.23
C GLY A 98 -0.82 1.36 -4.42
N GLU A 99 -1.30 2.41 -5.09
CA GLU A 99 -1.83 3.59 -4.42
C GLU A 99 -3.03 3.22 -3.53
N ARG A 100 -3.94 2.40 -4.03
CA ARG A 100 -5.08 1.95 -3.24
C ARG A 100 -4.66 1.11 -2.05
N ARG A 101 -3.65 0.27 -2.21
CA ARG A 101 -3.11 -0.53 -1.09
C ARG A 101 -2.51 0.36 -0.01
N ALA A 102 -1.72 1.35 -0.42
CA ALA A 102 -1.15 2.31 0.51
C ALA A 102 -2.24 3.12 1.21
N MET A 103 -3.25 3.54 0.47
CA MET A 103 -4.36 4.32 1.02
C MET A 103 -5.23 3.50 1.97
N SER A 104 -5.52 2.24 1.65
CA SER A 104 -6.26 1.36 2.56
C SER A 104 -5.52 1.18 3.87
N THR A 105 -4.20 1.05 3.79
CA THR A 105 -3.33 0.93 4.95
C THR A 105 -3.37 2.20 5.79
N LYS A 106 -3.27 3.36 5.14
CA LYS A 106 -3.37 4.66 5.81
C LYS A 106 -4.71 4.82 6.52
N LYS A 107 -5.80 4.52 5.83
CA LYS A 107 -7.15 4.61 6.43
C LYS A 107 -7.29 3.72 7.65
N TYR A 108 -6.73 2.53 7.59
CA TYR A 108 -6.78 1.62 8.73
C TYR A 108 -6.02 2.18 9.93
N LEU A 109 -4.82 2.72 9.70
CA LEU A 109 -4.04 3.35 10.78
C LEU A 109 -4.76 4.56 11.36
N ILE A 110 -5.43 5.37 10.53
CA ILE A 110 -6.23 6.50 11.01
C ILE A 110 -7.34 5.98 11.93
N SER A 111 -7.98 4.86 11.57
CA SER A 111 -9.03 4.27 12.41
C SER A 111 -8.49 3.78 13.76
N LEU A 112 -7.19 3.50 13.83
CA LEU A 112 -6.51 3.11 15.07
C LEU A 112 -5.96 4.31 15.86
N GLY A 113 -6.24 5.52 15.40
CA GLY A 113 -5.89 6.74 16.14
C GLY A 113 -4.64 7.46 15.67
N ILE A 114 -4.03 7.04 14.55
CA ILE A 114 -2.87 7.74 14.02
C ILE A 114 -3.35 8.91 13.15
N SER A 115 -2.76 10.08 13.36
CA SER A 115 -3.15 11.29 12.65
C SER A 115 -2.79 11.20 11.16
N ALA A 116 -3.71 11.65 10.30
CA ALA A 116 -3.52 11.59 8.85
C ALA A 116 -2.30 12.36 8.37
N ASP A 117 -1.95 13.45 9.03
CA ASP A 117 -0.81 14.29 8.64
C ASP A 117 0.55 13.68 8.98
N ARG A 118 0.57 12.54 9.67
CA ARG A 118 1.79 11.79 9.95
C ARG A 118 2.06 10.72 8.89
N ILE A 119 1.14 10.51 7.95
CA ILE A 119 1.17 9.39 7.03
C ILE A 119 1.15 9.89 5.59
N TYR A 120 2.22 9.59 4.86
CA TYR A 120 2.34 9.86 3.44
C TYR A 120 2.28 8.56 2.67
N THR A 121 1.77 8.58 1.45
CA THR A 121 1.64 7.39 0.62
C THR A 121 2.33 7.58 -0.71
N ILE A 122 2.88 6.50 -1.24
CA ILE A 122 3.45 6.47 -2.59
C ILE A 122 3.22 5.07 -3.17
N SER A 123 3.00 4.98 -4.46
CA SER A 123 2.93 3.71 -5.15
C SER A 123 4.12 3.53 -6.06
N TYR A 124 4.72 2.36 -6.01
CA TYR A 124 5.73 1.93 -6.99
C TYR A 124 5.17 0.90 -7.96
N GLY A 125 3.92 0.46 -7.74
CA GLY A 125 3.34 -0.57 -8.58
C GLY A 125 4.20 -1.82 -8.59
N GLU A 126 4.58 -2.27 -9.77
CA GLU A 126 5.40 -3.48 -9.94
C GLU A 126 6.90 -3.19 -10.05
N GLU A 127 7.32 -1.93 -9.93
CA GLU A 127 8.68 -1.50 -10.26
C GLU A 127 9.78 -1.96 -9.29
N LEU A 128 9.44 -2.22 -8.03
CA LEU A 128 10.41 -2.58 -7.00
C LEU A 128 10.06 -3.92 -6.34
N PRO A 129 10.17 -5.03 -7.08
CA PRO A 129 9.85 -6.33 -6.49
C PRO A 129 10.88 -6.76 -5.45
N ILE A 130 10.41 -7.41 -4.38
CA ILE A 130 11.31 -8.09 -3.43
C ILE A 130 11.89 -9.34 -4.10
N ASP A 131 11.03 -10.05 -4.85
CA ASP A 131 11.41 -11.29 -5.52
C ASP A 131 11.07 -11.14 -7.01
N PRO A 132 12.06 -11.11 -7.90
CA PRO A 132 11.82 -10.90 -9.33
C PRO A 132 11.39 -12.15 -10.09
N ASN A 133 11.21 -13.28 -9.42
CA ASN A 133 10.76 -14.51 -10.07
C ASN A 133 9.31 -14.43 -10.51
N HIS A 134 8.92 -15.32 -11.41
CA HIS A 134 7.60 -15.36 -12.02
C HIS A 134 6.79 -16.54 -11.46
N SER A 135 6.51 -16.51 -10.17
CA SER A 135 5.77 -17.58 -9.48
C SER A 135 4.85 -16.98 -8.43
N GLU A 136 3.88 -17.75 -7.98
CA GLU A 136 2.97 -17.30 -6.93
C GLU A 136 3.73 -16.97 -5.63
N ASP A 137 4.79 -17.72 -5.31
CA ASP A 137 5.62 -17.39 -4.14
C ASP A 137 6.21 -15.99 -4.27
N ALA A 138 6.78 -15.67 -5.43
CA ALA A 138 7.35 -14.34 -5.66
C ALA A 138 6.26 -13.28 -5.66
N TRP A 139 5.16 -13.53 -6.35
CA TRP A 139 4.07 -12.57 -6.45
C TRP A 139 3.47 -12.23 -5.09
N SER A 140 3.30 -13.25 -4.24
CA SER A 140 2.75 -13.01 -2.90
C SER A 140 3.64 -12.12 -2.04
N LYS A 141 4.95 -12.23 -2.20
CA LYS A 141 5.91 -11.37 -1.49
C LYS A 141 5.84 -9.94 -2.00
N ASN A 142 5.55 -9.76 -3.27
CA ASN A 142 5.54 -8.44 -3.90
C ASN A 142 4.23 -7.67 -3.64
N ARG A 143 3.14 -8.36 -3.36
CA ARG A 143 1.84 -7.73 -3.04
C ARG A 143 1.85 -7.23 -1.59
N ARG A 144 2.38 -6.03 -1.39
CA ARG A 144 2.60 -5.55 -0.02
C ARG A 144 2.45 -4.04 0.13
N ALA A 145 2.29 -3.61 1.36
CA ALA A 145 2.52 -2.24 1.79
C ALA A 145 3.74 -2.25 2.72
N HIS A 146 4.70 -1.40 2.42
CA HIS A 146 5.96 -1.30 3.14
C HIS A 146 6.04 0.04 3.85
N PHE A 147 6.53 0.04 5.08
CA PHE A 147 6.56 1.24 5.93
C PHE A 147 7.98 1.75 6.07
N LEU A 148 8.13 3.05 5.86
CA LEU A 148 9.40 3.73 6.04
C LEU A 148 9.20 4.92 6.98
N VAL A 149 10.20 5.17 7.82
CA VAL A 149 10.24 6.37 8.66
C VAL A 149 10.85 7.50 7.84
N ILE A 150 10.21 8.66 7.87
CA ILE A 150 10.73 9.86 7.21
C ILE A 150 11.73 10.50 8.15
N THR A 151 12.99 10.61 7.71
CA THR A 151 14.08 11.13 8.52
C THR A 151 14.39 12.58 8.22
N LYS A 152 13.86 13.08 7.08
CA LYS A 152 14.18 14.44 6.69
C LYS A 152 13.13 15.06 5.79
#